data_818c54950f286167f99da2d50e05da37
#
_entry.id   818c54950f286167f99da2d50e05da37
#
_cell.length_a   1.000
_cell.length_b   1.000
_cell.length_c   1.000
_cell.angle_alpha   90.00
_cell.angle_beta   90.00
_cell.angle_gamma   90.00
#
_symmetry.space_group_name_H-M   'P 1'
#
loop_
_entity.id
_entity.type
_entity.pdbx_description
1 polymer ?
#
loop_
_entity_poly.entity_id
_entity_poly.type
_entity_poly.pdbx_seq_one_letter_code
_entity_poly.pdbx_strand_id
1 'polypeptide(L)'
;TCVLISSGLHAQTTQGSMTLGGNFGYSSSKSEGFYGVYTSSSFQVSPKAGYFIMDNLEVGLGFGISTGKSGPDGSEPTKTNSFSAGPYARYYKFTSNDRFAFTGALGFSFGSGKSSTGNSENKTGSMGISIAPGFVYFLTERWGLDFQLNGIGFSSYDPNKDVDNNNQKEFTFNISSLSPTLGFRYYISK
;
A
#
# COMPACT_ATOMS: atom_id res chain seq x y z
N THR A 1 -27.67 -40.40 -2.80
CA THR A 1 -26.29 -39.99 -2.39
C THR A 1 -26.03 -38.62 -2.98
N CYS A 2 -26.22 -37.57 -2.16
CA CYS A 2 -25.96 -36.19 -2.55
C CYS A 2 -24.45 -35.96 -2.42
N VAL A 3 -23.73 -35.90 -3.51
CA VAL A 3 -22.33 -35.46 -3.53
C VAL A 3 -22.36 -33.95 -3.37
N LEU A 4 -22.12 -33.48 -2.17
CA LEU A 4 -21.76 -32.07 -1.94
C LEU A 4 -20.38 -31.85 -2.59
N ILE A 5 -20.40 -31.32 -3.79
CA ILE A 5 -19.23 -30.73 -4.42
C ILE A 5 -18.91 -29.48 -3.56
N SER A 6 -17.99 -29.62 -2.63
CA SER A 6 -17.33 -28.47 -2.03
C SER A 6 -16.51 -27.82 -3.15
N SER A 7 -17.11 -26.95 -3.92
CA SER A 7 -16.39 -26.01 -4.78
C SER A 7 -15.58 -25.13 -3.82
N GLY A 8 -14.34 -25.52 -3.63
CA GLY A 8 -13.44 -24.87 -2.71
C GLY A 8 -13.33 -23.39 -3.05
N LEU A 9 -13.17 -22.57 -2.04
CA LEU A 9 -12.93 -21.12 -2.12
C LEU A 9 -11.70 -20.75 -2.99
N HIS A 10 -11.00 -21.71 -3.56
CA HIS A 10 -9.89 -21.54 -4.50
C HIS A 10 -10.27 -20.92 -5.85
N ALA A 11 -11.56 -20.94 -6.23
CA ALA A 11 -12.02 -20.34 -7.49
C ALA A 11 -11.68 -18.84 -7.61
N GLN A 12 -11.44 -18.17 -6.49
CA GLN A 12 -11.12 -16.74 -6.44
C GLN A 12 -9.72 -16.40 -6.96
N THR A 13 -8.78 -17.33 -6.85
CA THR A 13 -7.38 -17.14 -7.23
C THR A 13 -6.98 -18.00 -8.43
N THR A 14 -7.97 -18.50 -9.19
CA THR A 14 -7.73 -19.27 -10.42
C THR A 14 -7.29 -18.37 -11.56
N GLN A 15 -6.54 -18.92 -12.48
CA GLN A 15 -6.12 -18.25 -13.69
C GLN A 15 -7.30 -17.62 -14.42
N GLY A 16 -7.17 -16.35 -14.79
CA GLY A 16 -8.21 -15.58 -15.49
C GLY A 16 -9.11 -14.77 -14.56
N SER A 17 -9.05 -14.96 -13.24
CA SER A 17 -9.75 -14.13 -12.27
C SER A 17 -9.10 -12.75 -12.15
N MET A 18 -9.87 -11.77 -11.71
CA MET A 18 -9.41 -10.40 -11.47
C MET A 18 -9.59 -10.00 -10.02
N THR A 19 -8.82 -9.00 -9.59
CA THR A 19 -9.00 -8.39 -8.27
C THR A 19 -9.08 -6.88 -8.37
N LEU A 20 -9.91 -6.32 -7.49
CA LEU A 20 -9.94 -4.90 -7.20
C LEU A 20 -9.86 -4.74 -5.70
N GLY A 21 -8.97 -3.89 -5.22
CA GLY A 21 -8.81 -3.73 -3.79
C GLY A 21 -8.00 -2.49 -3.45
N GLY A 22 -7.55 -2.44 -2.22
CA GLY A 22 -6.72 -1.35 -1.74
C GLY A 22 -6.92 -1.10 -0.25
N ASN A 23 -6.28 -0.05 0.19
CA ASN A 23 -6.41 0.45 1.56
C ASN A 23 -6.58 1.97 1.55
N PHE A 24 -7.08 2.47 2.66
CA PHE A 24 -7.09 3.89 2.97
C PHE A 24 -6.59 4.09 4.39
N GLY A 25 -6.01 5.24 4.64
CA GLY A 25 -5.52 5.62 5.95
C GLY A 25 -5.79 7.08 6.23
N TYR A 26 -6.11 7.38 7.46
CA TYR A 26 -6.16 8.73 7.99
C TYR A 26 -5.40 8.75 9.31
N SER A 27 -4.53 9.72 9.47
CA SER A 27 -3.90 9.96 10.75
C SER A 27 -3.98 11.45 11.10
N SER A 28 -4.11 11.73 12.38
CA SER A 28 -4.06 13.07 12.93
C SER A 28 -3.33 13.02 14.24
N SER A 29 -2.37 13.91 14.43
CA SER A 29 -1.62 14.03 15.67
C SER A 29 -1.50 15.49 16.08
N LYS A 30 -1.51 15.71 17.38
CA LYS A 30 -1.26 16.99 18.02
C LYS A 30 -0.20 16.77 19.09
N SER A 31 0.88 17.52 19.02
CA SER A 31 1.96 17.46 20.00
C SER A 31 2.10 18.84 20.66
N GLU A 32 2.05 18.86 21.96
CA GLU A 32 2.23 20.07 22.77
C GLU A 32 3.62 20.03 23.39
N GLY A 33 4.40 21.06 23.15
CA GLY A 33 5.76 21.18 23.66
C GLY A 33 6.03 22.59 24.21
N PHE A 34 7.21 22.79 24.76
CA PHE A 34 7.62 24.08 25.35
C PHE A 34 7.58 25.24 24.35
N TYR A 35 7.72 24.97 23.05
CA TYR A 35 7.70 25.98 21.98
C TYR A 35 6.36 26.11 21.27
N GLY A 36 5.29 25.50 21.82
CA GLY A 36 3.94 25.59 21.27
C GLY A 36 3.37 24.25 20.84
N VAL A 37 2.28 24.34 20.11
CA VAL A 37 1.51 23.19 19.63
C VAL A 37 1.89 22.91 18.18
N TYR A 38 2.21 21.65 17.84
CA TYR A 38 2.46 21.19 16.49
C TYR A 38 1.33 20.23 16.07
N THR A 39 0.71 20.50 14.95
CA THR A 39 -0.36 19.67 14.40
C THR A 39 0.08 18.99 13.11
N SER A 40 -0.33 17.74 12.93
CA SER A 40 -0.13 17.01 11.68
C SER A 40 -1.38 16.21 11.34
N SER A 41 -1.76 16.20 10.08
CA SER A 41 -2.82 15.33 9.57
C SER A 41 -2.44 14.80 8.19
N SER A 42 -2.80 13.55 7.91
CA SER A 42 -2.60 12.95 6.61
C SER A 42 -3.76 12.05 6.22
N PHE A 43 -4.03 11.99 4.94
CA PHE A 43 -4.97 11.08 4.31
C PHE A 43 -4.26 10.37 3.16
N GLN A 44 -4.49 9.06 3.06
CA GLN A 44 -3.91 8.22 2.03
C GLN A 44 -4.96 7.26 1.50
N VAL A 45 -4.94 7.03 0.18
CA VAL A 45 -5.69 5.98 -0.48
C VAL A 45 -4.79 5.26 -1.48
N SER A 46 -4.85 3.94 -1.50
CA SER A 46 -3.97 3.10 -2.32
C SER A 46 -4.77 2.00 -3.02
N PRO A 47 -5.48 2.33 -4.12
CA PRO A 47 -6.19 1.32 -4.91
C PRO A 47 -5.22 0.42 -5.68
N LYS A 48 -5.64 -0.84 -5.85
CA LYS A 48 -4.90 -1.87 -6.60
C LYS A 48 -5.87 -2.65 -7.49
N ALA A 49 -5.41 -2.98 -8.70
CA ALA A 49 -6.12 -3.87 -9.61
C ALA A 49 -5.16 -4.97 -10.07
N GLY A 50 -5.63 -6.21 -10.08
CA GLY A 50 -4.82 -7.38 -10.41
C GLY A 50 -5.53 -8.38 -11.30
N TYR A 51 -4.74 -9.25 -11.90
CA TYR A 51 -5.16 -10.34 -12.75
C TYR A 51 -4.34 -11.58 -12.43
N PHE A 52 -5.00 -12.72 -12.28
CA PHE A 52 -4.34 -14.00 -12.05
C PHE A 52 -3.83 -14.58 -13.37
N ILE A 53 -2.53 -14.49 -13.59
CA ILE A 53 -1.85 -15.04 -14.79
C ILE A 53 -1.68 -16.56 -14.73
N MET A 54 -1.73 -17.11 -13.53
CA MET A 54 -1.81 -18.54 -13.22
C MET A 54 -2.48 -18.69 -11.84
N ASP A 55 -2.84 -19.91 -11.48
CA ASP A 55 -3.45 -20.18 -10.18
C ASP A 55 -2.55 -19.67 -9.05
N ASN A 56 -3.14 -18.89 -8.16
CA ASN A 56 -2.49 -18.29 -7.00
C ASN A 56 -1.37 -17.28 -7.29
N LEU A 57 -1.16 -16.88 -8.55
CA LEU A 57 -0.20 -15.83 -8.91
C LEU A 57 -0.91 -14.66 -9.60
N GLU A 58 -1.00 -13.57 -8.90
CA GLU A 58 -1.57 -12.31 -9.33
C GLU A 58 -0.47 -11.36 -9.80
N VAL A 59 -0.69 -10.68 -10.92
CA VAL A 59 0.07 -9.49 -11.32
C VAL A 59 -0.88 -8.32 -11.46
N GLY A 60 -0.41 -7.11 -11.18
CA GLY A 60 -1.31 -5.97 -11.20
C GLY A 60 -0.61 -4.63 -11.15
N LEU A 61 -1.43 -3.60 -11.04
CA LEU A 61 -1.01 -2.22 -10.86
C LEU A 61 -1.58 -1.67 -9.55
N GLY A 62 -0.73 -0.99 -8.82
CA GLY A 62 -1.10 -0.22 -7.64
C GLY A 62 -0.95 1.27 -7.89
N PHE A 63 -1.81 2.06 -7.28
CA PHE A 63 -1.76 3.51 -7.26
C PHE A 63 -1.77 3.98 -5.82
N GLY A 64 -1.17 5.13 -5.56
CA GLY A 64 -1.18 5.75 -4.24
C GLY A 64 -1.40 7.25 -4.38
N ILE A 65 -2.30 7.78 -3.58
CA ILE A 65 -2.55 9.21 -3.43
C ILE A 65 -2.43 9.51 -1.94
N SER A 66 -1.62 10.49 -1.60
CA SER A 66 -1.48 10.95 -0.22
C SER A 66 -1.52 12.47 -0.17
N THR A 67 -2.23 12.98 0.82
CA THR A 67 -2.26 14.41 1.13
C THR A 67 -1.98 14.59 2.62
N GLY A 68 -1.22 15.61 2.96
CA GLY A 68 -0.88 15.92 4.35
C GLY A 68 -0.79 17.40 4.61
N LYS A 69 -0.95 17.76 5.88
CA LYS A 69 -0.71 19.10 6.41
C LYS A 69 0.01 18.96 7.73
N SER A 70 1.04 19.77 7.95
CA SER A 70 1.76 19.78 9.22
C SER A 70 2.37 21.15 9.50
N GLY A 71 2.42 21.53 10.76
CA GLY A 71 3.02 22.80 11.16
C GLY A 71 2.67 23.21 12.58
N PRO A 72 3.35 24.25 13.09
CA PRO A 72 2.99 24.88 14.36
C PRO A 72 1.61 25.53 14.27
N ASP A 73 0.85 25.45 15.36
CA ASP A 73 -0.44 26.09 15.47
C ASP A 73 -0.29 27.63 15.34
N GLY A 74 -1.16 28.25 14.57
CA GLY A 74 -1.09 29.70 14.29
C GLY A 74 -0.10 30.10 13.18
N SER A 75 0.61 29.14 12.56
CA SER A 75 1.50 29.39 11.42
C SER A 75 0.94 28.77 10.13
N GLU A 76 1.45 29.20 8.98
CA GLU A 76 1.09 28.56 7.71
C GLU A 76 1.60 27.12 7.68
N PRO A 77 0.70 26.14 7.52
CA PRO A 77 1.10 24.75 7.50
C PRO A 77 1.82 24.37 6.20
N THR A 78 2.79 23.47 6.30
CA THR A 78 3.33 22.76 5.16
C THR A 78 2.28 21.79 4.63
N LYS A 79 1.94 21.91 3.35
CA LYS A 79 1.02 21.01 2.63
C LYS A 79 1.83 20.07 1.75
N THR A 80 1.57 18.78 1.85
CA THR A 80 2.22 17.75 1.04
C THR A 80 1.16 17.01 0.23
N ASN A 81 1.39 16.85 -1.05
CA ASN A 81 0.59 16.02 -1.94
C ASN A 81 1.53 15.08 -2.69
N SER A 82 1.19 13.82 -2.77
CA SER A 82 1.98 12.84 -3.51
C SER A 82 1.08 11.87 -4.27
N PHE A 83 1.60 11.41 -5.39
CA PHE A 83 1.04 10.36 -6.21
C PHE A 83 2.12 9.32 -6.46
N SER A 84 1.73 8.05 -6.46
CA SER A 84 2.60 6.94 -6.84
C SER A 84 1.83 5.93 -7.69
N ALA A 85 2.56 5.22 -8.52
CA ALA A 85 2.03 4.10 -9.29
C ALA A 85 3.12 3.06 -9.53
N GLY A 86 2.75 1.80 -9.69
CA GLY A 86 3.69 0.77 -10.04
C GLY A 86 3.10 -0.63 -10.15
N PRO A 87 3.80 -1.52 -10.89
CA PRO A 87 3.41 -2.91 -11.01
C PRO A 87 3.74 -3.69 -9.74
N TYR A 88 2.97 -4.75 -9.52
CA TYR A 88 3.25 -5.74 -8.48
C TYR A 88 2.97 -7.15 -8.97
N ALA A 89 3.61 -8.12 -8.34
CA ALA A 89 3.29 -9.53 -8.41
C ALA A 89 3.01 -10.05 -6.99
N ARG A 90 2.01 -10.91 -6.84
CA ARG A 90 1.61 -11.46 -5.54
C ARG A 90 1.28 -12.93 -5.66
N TYR A 91 1.89 -13.72 -4.80
CA TYR A 91 1.64 -15.15 -4.69
C TYR A 91 0.80 -15.43 -3.44
N TYR A 92 -0.15 -16.37 -3.59
CA TYR A 92 -1.03 -16.84 -2.53
C TYR A 92 -0.73 -18.30 -2.19
N LYS A 93 -0.58 -18.60 -0.92
CA LYS A 93 -0.44 -19.97 -0.42
C LYS A 93 -1.54 -20.25 0.59
N PHE A 94 -2.53 -20.99 0.17
CA PHE A 94 -3.62 -21.41 1.05
C PHE A 94 -3.14 -22.34 2.14
N THR A 95 -3.78 -22.30 3.29
CA THR A 95 -3.64 -23.25 4.39
C THR A 95 -4.65 -24.38 4.19
N SER A 96 -4.72 -25.30 5.14
CA SER A 96 -5.81 -26.31 5.17
C SER A 96 -7.22 -25.69 5.33
N ASN A 97 -7.28 -24.43 5.72
CA ASN A 97 -8.50 -23.65 5.74
C ASN A 97 -8.53 -22.79 4.48
N ASP A 98 -9.42 -23.14 3.54
CA ASP A 98 -9.60 -22.44 2.25
C ASP A 98 -9.97 -20.94 2.39
N ARG A 99 -10.34 -20.51 3.61
CA ARG A 99 -10.61 -19.10 3.90
C ARG A 99 -9.36 -18.29 4.28
N PHE A 100 -8.21 -18.93 4.38
CA PHE A 100 -7.00 -18.27 4.82
C PHE A 100 -5.83 -18.58 3.88
N ALA A 101 -5.20 -17.54 3.36
CA ALA A 101 -4.00 -17.67 2.53
C ALA A 101 -2.89 -16.74 3.04
N PHE A 102 -1.68 -17.28 3.17
CA PHE A 102 -0.48 -16.45 3.25
C PHE A 102 -0.16 -15.85 1.90
N THR A 103 0.42 -14.67 1.90
CA THR A 103 0.80 -13.97 0.67
C THR A 103 2.20 -13.44 0.75
N GLY A 104 2.88 -13.42 -0.41
CA GLY A 104 4.12 -12.70 -0.61
C GLY A 104 3.97 -11.79 -1.82
N ALA A 105 4.26 -10.51 -1.67
CA ALA A 105 4.14 -9.53 -2.73
C ALA A 105 5.49 -8.90 -3.04
N LEU A 106 5.82 -8.82 -4.33
CA LEU A 106 6.92 -8.04 -4.88
C LEU A 106 6.30 -6.81 -5.58
N GLY A 107 6.74 -5.62 -5.24
CA GLY A 107 6.24 -4.38 -5.81
C GLY A 107 7.35 -3.46 -6.28
N PHE A 108 7.07 -2.76 -7.39
CA PHE A 108 7.82 -1.59 -7.82
C PHE A 108 6.93 -0.37 -7.66
N SER A 109 7.51 0.76 -7.33
CA SER A 109 6.77 2.02 -7.21
C SER A 109 7.57 3.19 -7.76
N PHE A 110 6.87 4.07 -8.44
CA PHE A 110 7.37 5.36 -8.90
C PHE A 110 6.44 6.43 -8.35
N GLY A 111 7.00 7.48 -7.78
CA GLY A 111 6.22 8.53 -7.15
C GLY A 111 6.70 9.92 -7.50
N SER A 112 5.78 10.85 -7.40
CA SER A 112 6.03 12.28 -7.51
C SER A 112 5.21 13.00 -6.44
N GLY A 113 5.81 14.01 -5.84
CA GLY A 113 5.16 14.78 -4.79
C GLY A 113 5.45 16.26 -4.92
N LYS A 114 4.69 17.02 -4.16
CA LYS A 114 4.80 18.46 -4.04
C LYS A 114 4.60 18.85 -2.58
N SER A 115 5.53 19.61 -2.05
CA SER A 115 5.45 20.20 -0.71
C SER A 115 5.44 21.71 -0.84
N SER A 116 4.52 22.38 -0.15
CA SER A 116 4.40 23.83 -0.18
C SER A 116 4.24 24.40 1.22
N THR A 117 4.98 25.48 1.52
CA THR A 117 4.88 26.24 2.76
C THR A 117 4.89 27.72 2.37
N GLY A 118 3.77 28.41 2.59
CA GLY A 118 3.59 29.77 2.09
C GLY A 118 3.77 29.84 0.58
N ASN A 119 4.66 30.71 0.13
CA ASN A 119 4.98 30.89 -1.29
C ASN A 119 6.11 29.95 -1.79
N SER A 120 6.68 29.15 -0.92
CA SER A 120 7.74 28.20 -1.29
C SER A 120 7.13 26.86 -1.72
N GLU A 121 7.55 26.37 -2.87
CA GLU A 121 7.13 25.10 -3.43
C GLU A 121 8.34 24.23 -3.75
N ASN A 122 8.25 22.95 -3.40
CA ASN A 122 9.27 21.96 -3.66
C ASN A 122 8.67 20.72 -4.31
N LYS A 123 9.29 20.22 -5.37
CA LYS A 123 8.88 19.00 -6.09
C LYS A 123 9.78 17.85 -5.69
N THR A 124 9.17 16.72 -5.39
CA THR A 124 9.87 15.51 -4.96
C THR A 124 9.67 14.37 -5.94
N GLY A 125 10.61 13.42 -5.95
CA GLY A 125 10.53 12.19 -6.71
C GLY A 125 10.83 11.00 -5.83
N SER A 126 10.28 9.84 -6.16
CA SER A 126 10.62 8.59 -5.48
C SER A 126 10.54 7.40 -6.43
N MET A 127 11.36 6.41 -6.16
CA MET A 127 11.26 5.08 -6.78
C MET A 127 11.61 4.05 -5.72
N GLY A 128 11.00 2.86 -5.83
CA GLY A 128 11.27 1.81 -4.86
C GLY A 128 10.93 0.43 -5.38
N ILE A 129 11.52 -0.56 -4.72
CA ILE A 129 11.20 -1.98 -4.84
C ILE A 129 10.97 -2.51 -3.43
N SER A 130 9.97 -3.36 -3.27
CA SER A 130 9.66 -3.95 -1.97
C SER A 130 9.20 -5.39 -2.09
N ILE A 131 9.53 -6.19 -1.07
CA ILE A 131 8.99 -7.53 -0.85
C ILE A 131 8.25 -7.48 0.47
N ALA A 132 6.97 -7.77 0.46
CA ALA A 132 6.11 -7.69 1.64
C ALA A 132 5.34 -9.00 1.85
N PRO A 133 5.51 -9.65 3.00
CA PRO A 133 4.66 -10.76 3.41
C PRO A 133 3.29 -10.24 3.87
N GLY A 134 2.31 -11.14 3.87
CA GLY A 134 0.98 -10.81 4.34
C GLY A 134 0.09 -12.03 4.43
N PHE A 135 -1.18 -11.80 4.66
CA PHE A 135 -2.20 -12.84 4.60
C PHE A 135 -3.54 -12.24 4.19
N VAL A 136 -4.40 -13.09 3.64
CA VAL A 136 -5.76 -12.77 3.27
C VAL A 136 -6.69 -13.69 4.04
N TYR A 137 -7.73 -13.12 4.61
CA TYR A 137 -8.86 -13.85 5.15
C TYR A 137 -10.10 -13.61 4.26
N PHE A 138 -10.59 -14.65 3.63
CA PHE A 138 -11.75 -14.60 2.75
C PHE A 138 -13.05 -14.62 3.58
N LEU A 139 -13.74 -13.48 3.60
CA LEU A 139 -15.05 -13.33 4.25
C LEU A 139 -16.12 -14.08 3.49
N THR A 140 -16.06 -13.99 2.16
CA THR A 140 -16.95 -14.65 1.21
C THR A 140 -16.14 -15.11 0.00
N GLU A 141 -16.79 -15.73 -0.98
CA GLU A 141 -16.20 -16.09 -2.27
C GLU A 141 -15.69 -14.89 -3.08
N ARG A 142 -16.10 -13.67 -2.73
CA ARG A 142 -15.73 -12.45 -3.48
C ARG A 142 -15.01 -11.41 -2.64
N TRP A 143 -15.08 -11.48 -1.33
CA TRP A 143 -14.50 -10.48 -0.45
C TRP A 143 -13.43 -11.06 0.46
N GLY A 144 -12.26 -10.43 0.46
CA GLY A 144 -11.16 -10.74 1.36
C GLY A 144 -10.71 -9.52 2.17
N LEU A 145 -10.35 -9.77 3.41
CA LEU A 145 -9.57 -8.86 4.23
C LEU A 145 -8.09 -9.11 3.94
N ASP A 146 -7.41 -8.09 3.52
CA ASP A 146 -6.01 -8.13 3.10
C ASP A 146 -5.13 -7.49 4.18
N PHE A 147 -4.27 -8.29 4.79
CA PHE A 147 -3.30 -7.85 5.78
C PHE A 147 -1.91 -7.90 5.17
N GLN A 148 -1.31 -6.76 4.99
CA GLN A 148 0.05 -6.64 4.47
C GLN A 148 0.97 -6.17 5.59
N LEU A 149 2.05 -6.90 5.79
CA LEU A 149 3.10 -6.55 6.74
C LEU A 149 4.19 -5.74 6.02
N ASN A 150 4.95 -4.98 6.78
CA ASN A 150 6.18 -4.42 6.25
C ASN A 150 7.18 -5.54 5.98
N GLY A 151 8.04 -5.34 5.01
CA GLY A 151 9.00 -6.36 4.60
C GLY A 151 10.37 -5.74 4.31
N ILE A 152 10.97 -6.17 3.21
CA ILE A 152 12.25 -5.65 2.74
C ILE A 152 11.96 -4.64 1.64
N GLY A 153 12.60 -3.47 1.71
CA GLY A 153 12.46 -2.44 0.71
C GLY A 153 13.79 -1.75 0.41
N PHE A 154 13.92 -1.31 -0.81
CA PHE A 154 14.92 -0.36 -1.23
C PHE A 154 14.21 0.80 -1.92
N SER A 155 14.50 2.01 -1.49
CA SER A 155 13.93 3.22 -2.08
C SER A 155 15.00 4.27 -2.35
N SER A 156 14.75 5.05 -3.38
CA SER A 156 15.47 6.27 -3.70
C SER A 156 14.47 7.42 -3.66
N TYR A 157 14.79 8.44 -2.93
CA TYR A 157 13.98 9.64 -2.76
C TYR A 157 14.77 10.88 -3.16
N ASP A 158 14.19 11.67 -4.01
CA ASP A 158 14.70 12.98 -4.43
C ASP A 158 13.86 14.05 -3.71
N PRO A 159 14.42 14.69 -2.69
CA PRO A 159 13.69 15.70 -1.90
C PRO A 159 13.48 17.02 -2.64
N ASN A 160 14.24 17.28 -3.71
CA ASN A 160 14.08 18.48 -4.54
C ASN A 160 14.60 18.23 -5.96
N LYS A 161 13.70 18.05 -6.91
CA LYS A 161 14.03 17.82 -8.32
C LYS A 161 14.72 18.99 -9.03
N ASP A 162 14.70 20.16 -8.43
CA ASP A 162 15.36 21.34 -8.96
C ASP A 162 16.84 21.47 -8.49
N VAL A 163 17.32 20.50 -7.70
CA VAL A 163 18.69 20.44 -7.18
C VAL A 163 19.33 19.12 -7.57
N ASP A 164 20.42 19.18 -8.29
CA ASP A 164 21.17 17.99 -8.71
C ASP A 164 21.88 17.31 -7.51
N ASN A 165 22.01 15.97 -7.59
CA ASN A 165 22.80 15.14 -6.66
C ASN A 165 22.32 15.15 -5.20
N ASN A 166 21.02 15.33 -4.93
CA ASN A 166 20.49 15.30 -3.58
C ASN A 166 19.68 14.02 -3.27
N ASN A 167 19.76 13.00 -4.10
CA ASN A 167 19.06 11.73 -3.93
C ASN A 167 19.45 11.02 -2.64
N GLN A 168 18.47 10.68 -1.84
CA GLN A 168 18.58 9.86 -0.64
C GLN A 168 18.22 8.42 -0.98
N LYS A 169 19.06 7.47 -0.57
CA LYS A 169 18.81 6.04 -0.75
C LYS A 169 18.60 5.40 0.61
N GLU A 170 17.59 4.61 0.73
CA GLU A 170 17.23 3.91 1.95
C GLU A 170 17.04 2.42 1.68
N PHE A 171 17.64 1.60 2.53
CA PHE A 171 17.34 0.18 2.62
C PHE A 171 16.57 -0.07 3.91
N THR A 172 15.39 -0.64 3.79
CA THR A 172 14.56 -0.97 4.95
C THR A 172 14.40 -2.48 5.04
N PHE A 173 14.74 -3.01 6.21
CA PHE A 173 14.35 -4.36 6.62
C PHE A 173 13.50 -4.23 7.88
N ASN A 174 12.20 -4.38 7.74
CA ASN A 174 11.29 -4.22 8.85
C ASN A 174 10.16 -5.26 8.77
N ILE A 175 10.17 -6.22 9.68
CA ILE A 175 9.07 -7.17 9.87
C ILE A 175 8.31 -6.72 11.11
N SER A 176 7.51 -5.68 10.98
CA SER A 176 6.61 -5.24 12.05
C SER A 176 5.28 -5.96 11.95
N SER A 177 5.14 -7.02 12.73
CA SER A 177 3.88 -7.75 12.86
C SER A 177 2.81 -6.97 13.65
N LEU A 178 3.21 -5.90 14.34
CA LEU A 178 2.31 -5.14 15.23
C LEU A 178 1.61 -3.97 14.55
N SER A 179 1.92 -3.69 13.28
CA SER A 179 1.29 -2.60 12.51
C SER A 179 1.01 -3.05 11.07
N PRO A 180 0.15 -4.07 10.89
CA PRO A 180 -0.25 -4.48 9.55
C PRO A 180 -1.09 -3.40 8.88
N THR A 181 -0.91 -3.23 7.56
CA THR A 181 -1.85 -2.46 6.76
C THR A 181 -3.06 -3.33 6.47
N LEU A 182 -4.24 -2.87 6.86
CA LEU A 182 -5.50 -3.52 6.55
C LEU A 182 -6.08 -2.95 5.26
N GLY A 183 -6.44 -3.83 4.34
CA GLY A 183 -7.12 -3.49 3.11
C GLY A 183 -8.31 -4.42 2.85
N PHE A 184 -9.09 -4.04 1.85
CA PHE A 184 -10.17 -4.85 1.32
C PHE A 184 -9.84 -5.24 -0.11
N ARG A 185 -10.26 -6.45 -0.49
CA ARG A 185 -10.06 -6.96 -1.83
C ARG A 185 -11.31 -7.67 -2.32
N TYR A 186 -11.76 -7.29 -3.51
CA TYR A 186 -12.87 -7.91 -4.22
C TYR A 186 -12.31 -8.79 -5.33
N TYR A 187 -12.79 -10.02 -5.41
CA TYR A 187 -12.38 -11.02 -6.39
C TYR A 187 -13.51 -11.23 -7.40
N ILE A 188 -13.15 -11.18 -8.67
CA ILE A 188 -14.05 -11.41 -9.81
C ILE A 188 -13.58 -12.71 -10.45
N SER A 189 -14.23 -13.80 -10.07
CA SER A 189 -13.97 -15.12 -10.64
C SER A 189 -14.45 -15.20 -12.08
N LYS A 190 -13.76 -15.97 -12.88
CA LYS A 190 -14.13 -16.28 -14.26
C LYS A 190 -15.31 -17.26 -14.30
#